data_fc1138c40d8ade431c6a2a229d1b5d74
#
_entry.id   fc1138c40d8ade431c6a2a229d1b5d74
#
_cell.length_a   1.000
_cell.length_b   1.000
_cell.length_c   1.000
_cell.angle_alpha   90.00
_cell.angle_beta   90.00
_cell.angle_gamma   90.00
#
_symmetry.space_group_name_H-M   'P 1'
#
loop_
_entity.id
_entity.type
_entity.pdbx_description
1 polymer ?
#
loop_
_entity_poly.entity_id
_entity_poly.type
_entity_poly.pdbx_seq_one_letter_code
_entity_poly.pdbx_strand_id
1 'polypeptide(L)'
;MKFRKTRIDDIQDVIEIINGAKNYFKEEDIDQWQKGYPNEKTIIKDIEEQRGYVLEKEEKVIATVALTFGGDPVYDTIYHGEWLSEEEYAVIRRVAVSGEYKRKGVSTKLISNIEKICIENNITNIKIVTHKKNIPMQNMLKKNNFKYCGIIYLEDGSERLAFEKII
;
A
#
# COMPACT_ATOMS: atom_id res chain seq x y z
N MET A 1 -8.86 0.86 -17.62
CA MET A 1 -7.81 1.18 -16.63
C MET A 1 -6.56 0.37 -16.94
N LYS A 2 -5.42 1.05 -16.98
CA LYS A 2 -4.11 0.44 -17.28
C LYS A 2 -3.23 0.48 -16.05
N PHE A 3 -2.74 -0.68 -15.63
CA PHE A 3 -1.77 -0.81 -14.53
C PHE A 3 -0.36 -0.89 -15.13
N ARG A 4 0.55 -0.06 -14.64
CA ARG A 4 1.91 0.04 -15.17
C ARG A 4 2.89 0.58 -14.14
N LYS A 5 4.19 0.45 -14.43
CA LYS A 5 5.24 1.08 -13.63
C LYS A 5 5.07 2.60 -13.60
N THR A 6 5.39 3.19 -12.45
CA THR A 6 5.47 4.64 -12.29
C THR A 6 6.63 5.19 -13.09
N ARG A 7 6.41 6.31 -13.77
CA ARG A 7 7.42 7.03 -14.56
C ARG A 7 7.73 8.37 -13.92
N ILE A 8 8.85 8.97 -14.30
CA ILE A 8 9.23 10.31 -13.82
C ILE A 8 8.13 11.34 -14.11
N ASP A 9 7.50 11.25 -15.27
CA ASP A 9 6.42 12.16 -15.66
C ASP A 9 5.15 12.03 -14.80
N ASP A 10 5.02 10.94 -14.03
CA ASP A 10 3.88 10.73 -13.14
C ASP A 10 4.05 11.38 -11.76
N ILE A 11 5.24 11.88 -11.41
CA ILE A 11 5.57 12.33 -10.04
C ILE A 11 4.58 13.36 -9.53
N GLN A 12 4.22 14.35 -10.35
CA GLN A 12 3.27 15.40 -9.97
C GLN A 12 1.89 14.80 -9.59
N ASP A 13 1.37 13.93 -10.44
CA ASP A 13 0.06 13.29 -10.20
C ASP A 13 0.10 12.37 -8.97
N VAL A 14 1.17 11.61 -8.80
CA VAL A 14 1.37 10.72 -7.65
C VAL A 14 1.43 11.52 -6.35
N ILE A 15 2.19 12.61 -6.32
CA ILE A 15 2.31 13.48 -5.13
C ILE A 15 0.96 14.13 -4.81
N GLU A 16 0.20 14.57 -5.81
CA GLU A 16 -1.14 15.12 -5.60
C GLU A 16 -2.08 14.11 -4.94
N ILE A 17 -2.06 12.86 -5.41
CA ILE A 17 -2.84 11.76 -4.83
C ILE A 17 -2.41 11.50 -3.39
N ILE A 18 -1.12 11.43 -3.11
CA ILE A 18 -0.58 11.21 -1.76
C ILE A 18 -0.95 12.36 -0.83
N ASN A 19 -0.86 13.60 -1.30
CA ASN A 19 -1.25 14.77 -0.51
C ASN A 19 -2.74 14.76 -0.18
N GLY A 20 -3.58 14.31 -1.09
CA GLY A 20 -5.00 14.08 -0.84
C GLY A 20 -5.24 13.08 0.29
N ALA A 21 -4.48 12.00 0.33
CA ALA A 21 -4.54 11.01 1.41
C ALA A 21 -4.03 11.59 2.74
N LYS A 22 -2.94 12.36 2.72
CA LYS A 22 -2.41 13.03 3.92
C LYS A 22 -3.43 14.02 4.51
N ASN A 23 -4.11 14.78 3.66
CA ASN A 23 -5.15 15.71 4.09
C ASN A 23 -6.33 14.98 4.74
N TYR A 24 -6.76 13.86 4.15
CA TYR A 24 -7.79 13.01 4.73
C TYR A 24 -7.39 12.52 6.13
N PHE A 25 -6.17 12.00 6.28
CA PHE A 25 -5.68 11.53 7.58
C PHE A 25 -5.64 12.65 8.61
N LYS A 26 -5.22 13.85 8.20
CA LYS A 26 -5.19 15.03 9.09
C LYS A 26 -6.59 15.42 9.56
N GLU A 27 -7.56 15.47 8.65
CA GLU A 27 -8.95 15.79 8.95
C GLU A 27 -9.61 14.78 9.90
N GLU A 28 -9.26 13.50 9.75
CA GLU A 28 -9.79 12.40 10.57
C GLU A 28 -8.97 12.13 11.84
N ASP A 29 -7.97 12.97 12.14
CA ASP A 29 -7.06 12.79 13.26
C ASP A 29 -6.37 11.43 13.28
N ILE A 30 -5.91 10.99 12.10
CA ILE A 30 -5.17 9.75 11.92
C ILE A 30 -3.68 10.08 11.80
N ASP A 31 -2.86 9.59 12.74
CA ASP A 31 -1.41 9.79 12.74
C ASP A 31 -0.73 8.82 11.78
N GLN A 32 -1.03 8.98 10.51
CA GLN A 32 -0.44 8.26 9.39
C GLN A 32 -0.01 9.28 8.34
N TRP A 33 1.24 9.20 7.89
CA TRP A 33 1.81 10.09 6.88
C TRP A 33 1.81 11.59 7.27
N GLN A 34 1.87 11.90 8.55
CA GLN A 34 1.80 13.28 9.06
C GLN A 34 3.17 13.91 9.36
N LYS A 35 4.28 13.19 9.09
CA LYS A 35 5.66 13.62 9.40
C LYS A 35 6.50 13.84 8.14
N GLY A 36 5.90 14.33 7.06
CA GLY A 36 6.61 14.61 5.81
C GLY A 36 6.90 13.40 4.91
N TYR A 37 6.41 12.23 5.25
CA TYR A 37 6.52 10.99 4.49
C TYR A 37 5.12 10.50 4.09
N PRO A 38 4.90 9.90 2.90
CA PRO A 38 5.80 9.89 1.74
C PRO A 38 5.97 11.28 1.10
N ASN A 39 7.09 11.47 0.40
CA ASN A 39 7.39 12.72 -0.31
C ASN A 39 7.95 12.43 -1.71
N GLU A 40 8.31 13.47 -2.43
CA GLU A 40 8.85 13.32 -3.79
C GLU A 40 10.07 12.40 -3.83
N LYS A 41 11.00 12.52 -2.87
CA LYS A 41 12.19 11.64 -2.79
C LYS A 41 11.80 10.18 -2.63
N THR A 42 10.75 9.90 -1.86
CA THR A 42 10.22 8.54 -1.68
C THR A 42 9.77 7.97 -3.02
N ILE A 43 9.03 8.76 -3.80
CA ILE A 43 8.48 8.33 -5.09
C ILE A 43 9.60 8.17 -6.13
N ILE A 44 10.58 9.07 -6.16
CA ILE A 44 11.75 8.94 -7.03
C ILE A 44 12.49 7.63 -6.73
N LYS A 45 12.70 7.31 -5.46
CA LYS A 45 13.34 6.06 -5.05
C LYS A 45 12.53 4.83 -5.49
N ASP A 46 11.21 4.89 -5.37
CA ASP A 46 10.33 3.81 -5.85
C ASP A 46 10.45 3.61 -7.37
N ILE A 47 10.62 4.69 -8.13
CA ILE A 47 10.84 4.63 -9.58
C ILE A 47 12.20 4.01 -9.88
N GLU A 48 13.27 4.49 -9.26
CA GLU A 48 14.63 4.00 -9.45
C GLU A 48 14.76 2.51 -9.13
N GLU A 49 14.13 2.06 -8.05
CA GLU A 49 14.12 0.66 -7.63
C GLU A 49 13.03 -0.17 -8.33
N GLN A 50 12.31 0.42 -9.27
CA GLN A 50 11.26 -0.24 -10.09
C GLN A 50 10.15 -0.91 -9.27
N ARG A 51 9.83 -0.37 -8.11
CA ARG A 51 8.80 -0.91 -7.22
C ARG A 51 7.50 -0.09 -7.19
N GLY A 52 7.49 1.10 -7.81
CA GLY A 52 6.31 1.95 -7.91
C GLY A 52 5.42 1.57 -9.09
N TYR A 53 4.11 1.61 -8.88
CA TYR A 53 3.09 1.34 -9.90
C TYR A 53 1.98 2.38 -9.81
N VAL A 54 1.36 2.63 -10.94
CA VAL A 54 0.17 3.48 -11.04
C VAL A 54 -0.95 2.76 -11.76
N LEU A 55 -2.17 3.14 -11.45
CA LEU A 55 -3.33 2.81 -12.24
C LEU A 55 -3.76 4.06 -13.02
N GLU A 56 -3.88 3.93 -14.33
CA GLU A 56 -4.19 5.00 -15.25
C GLU A 56 -5.56 4.76 -15.88
N LYS A 57 -6.35 5.80 -15.99
CA LYS A 57 -7.62 5.82 -16.72
C LYS A 57 -7.68 7.08 -17.59
N GLU A 58 -7.92 6.89 -18.91
CA GLU A 58 -8.01 8.01 -19.86
C GLU A 58 -6.80 8.95 -19.75
N GLU A 59 -5.60 8.36 -19.75
CA GLU A 59 -4.31 9.05 -19.65
C GLU A 59 -4.08 9.83 -18.34
N LYS A 60 -4.96 9.66 -17.35
CA LYS A 60 -4.81 10.26 -16.01
C LYS A 60 -4.43 9.20 -14.99
N VAL A 61 -3.43 9.47 -14.17
CA VAL A 61 -3.08 8.65 -13.01
C VAL A 61 -4.16 8.80 -11.93
N ILE A 62 -4.78 7.70 -11.53
CA ILE A 62 -5.88 7.70 -10.56
C ILE A 62 -5.56 6.99 -9.25
N ALA A 63 -4.48 6.23 -9.22
CA ALA A 63 -4.03 5.55 -8.00
C ALA A 63 -2.55 5.23 -8.10
N THR A 64 -1.93 5.05 -6.94
CA THR A 64 -0.51 4.71 -6.81
C THR A 64 -0.30 3.66 -5.74
N VAL A 65 0.75 2.86 -5.89
CA VAL A 65 1.13 1.82 -4.95
C VAL A 65 2.61 1.49 -5.14
N ALA A 66 3.28 1.07 -4.06
CA ALA A 66 4.59 0.44 -4.16
C ALA A 66 4.49 -1.01 -3.71
N LEU A 67 5.27 -1.87 -4.37
CA LEU A 67 5.35 -3.30 -4.08
C LEU A 67 6.82 -3.67 -3.88
N THR A 68 7.14 -4.28 -2.74
CA THR A 68 8.50 -4.71 -2.41
C THR A 68 8.54 -6.22 -2.16
N PHE A 69 9.68 -6.82 -2.49
CA PHE A 69 9.98 -8.22 -2.23
C PHE A 69 11.20 -8.32 -1.30
N GLY A 70 11.50 -9.51 -0.80
CA GLY A 70 12.71 -9.75 -0.02
C GLY A 70 12.59 -9.50 1.49
N GLY A 71 11.37 -9.30 1.98
CA GLY A 71 11.12 -9.13 3.40
C GLY A 71 11.42 -7.72 3.93
N ASP A 72 11.11 -7.53 5.21
CA ASP A 72 11.34 -6.28 5.93
C ASP A 72 11.47 -6.61 7.42
N PRO A 73 12.56 -6.21 8.11
CA PRO A 73 12.76 -6.51 9.53
C PRO A 73 11.60 -6.10 10.44
N VAL A 74 10.87 -5.04 10.10
CA VAL A 74 9.70 -4.57 10.86
C VAL A 74 8.61 -5.65 10.94
N TYR A 75 8.54 -6.52 9.93
CA TYR A 75 7.56 -7.60 9.82
C TYR A 75 8.01 -8.89 10.51
N ASP A 76 9.26 -8.99 10.99
CA ASP A 76 9.79 -10.20 11.60
C ASP A 76 9.14 -10.52 12.97
N THR A 77 8.68 -9.48 13.67
CA THR A 77 8.02 -9.63 14.98
C THR A 77 6.60 -9.11 14.90
N ILE A 78 5.64 -9.97 15.24
CA ILE A 78 4.22 -9.64 15.30
C ILE A 78 3.71 -9.90 16.72
N TYR A 79 2.83 -9.02 17.22
CA TYR A 79 2.27 -9.07 18.57
C TYR A 79 0.76 -9.30 18.50
N HIS A 80 0.23 -9.94 19.54
CA HIS A 80 -1.22 -10.21 19.69
C HIS A 80 -1.83 -10.98 18.52
N GLY A 81 -1.03 -11.87 17.93
CA GLY A 81 -1.44 -12.70 16.81
C GLY A 81 -0.23 -13.33 16.15
N GLU A 82 -0.42 -13.82 14.94
CA GLU A 82 0.62 -14.50 14.16
C GLU A 82 0.38 -14.29 12.66
N TRP A 83 1.46 -14.30 11.88
CA TRP A 83 1.35 -14.35 10.43
C TRP A 83 0.73 -15.68 9.97
N LEU A 84 0.08 -15.67 8.81
CA LEU A 84 -0.58 -16.86 8.26
C LEU A 84 0.41 -17.94 7.83
N SER A 85 1.64 -17.55 7.48
CA SER A 85 2.66 -18.45 6.98
C SER A 85 4.06 -17.86 7.19
N GLU A 86 5.08 -18.71 7.16
CA GLU A 86 6.50 -18.32 7.22
C GLU A 86 7.14 -18.24 5.82
N GLU A 87 6.34 -18.38 4.76
CA GLU A 87 6.81 -18.30 3.38
C GLU A 87 7.27 -16.89 3.00
N GLU A 88 8.03 -16.79 1.92
CA GLU A 88 8.39 -15.50 1.33
C GLU A 88 7.15 -14.69 1.02
N TYR A 89 7.24 -13.39 1.18
CA TYR A 89 6.10 -12.49 1.02
C TYR A 89 6.48 -11.20 0.28
N ALA A 90 5.48 -10.64 -0.38
CA ALA A 90 5.54 -9.28 -0.90
C ALA A 90 4.89 -8.32 0.11
N VAL A 91 5.32 -7.07 0.10
CA VAL A 91 4.74 -6.02 0.93
C VAL A 91 4.15 -4.93 0.05
N ILE A 92 2.87 -4.64 0.25
CA ILE A 92 2.19 -3.49 -0.36
C ILE A 92 2.46 -2.26 0.51
N ARG A 93 2.92 -1.20 -0.13
CA ARG A 93 3.25 0.07 0.52
C ARG A 93 2.63 1.24 -0.21
N ARG A 94 2.34 2.30 0.53
CA ARG A 94 1.98 3.61 -0.03
C ARG A 94 0.82 3.55 -1.02
N VAL A 95 -0.23 2.81 -0.67
CA VAL A 95 -1.46 2.76 -1.45
C VAL A 95 -2.22 4.08 -1.29
N ALA A 96 -2.54 4.71 -2.39
CA ALA A 96 -3.42 5.89 -2.39
C ALA A 96 -4.25 5.94 -3.67
N VAL A 97 -5.50 6.38 -3.54
CA VAL A 97 -6.44 6.54 -4.65
C VAL A 97 -6.88 7.99 -4.70
N SER A 98 -6.95 8.56 -5.89
CA SER A 98 -7.48 9.90 -6.11
C SER A 98 -8.90 10.03 -5.53
N GLY A 99 -9.17 11.13 -4.86
CA GLY A 99 -10.47 11.37 -4.21
C GLY A 99 -11.67 11.21 -5.14
N GLU A 100 -11.53 11.61 -6.42
CA GLU A 100 -12.57 11.47 -7.44
C GLU A 100 -12.92 10.01 -7.76
N TYR A 101 -12.02 9.09 -7.47
CA TYR A 101 -12.14 7.67 -7.81
C TYR A 101 -12.32 6.75 -6.61
N LYS A 102 -12.48 7.31 -5.41
CA LYS A 102 -12.79 6.52 -4.22
C LYS A 102 -14.16 5.84 -4.36
N ARG A 103 -14.28 4.64 -3.77
CA ARG A 103 -15.50 3.80 -3.78
C ARG A 103 -15.96 3.35 -5.19
N LYS A 104 -15.04 3.35 -6.16
CA LYS A 104 -15.30 2.93 -7.56
C LYS A 104 -14.56 1.65 -7.94
N GLY A 105 -14.15 0.85 -6.95
CA GLY A 105 -13.47 -0.44 -7.18
C GLY A 105 -12.00 -0.32 -7.60
N VAL A 106 -11.41 0.87 -7.53
CA VAL A 106 -10.02 1.13 -7.93
C VAL A 106 -9.03 0.34 -7.08
N SER A 107 -9.23 0.31 -5.77
CA SER A 107 -8.36 -0.45 -4.85
C SER A 107 -8.39 -1.95 -5.14
N THR A 108 -9.57 -2.50 -5.43
CA THR A 108 -9.71 -3.90 -5.82
C THR A 108 -8.95 -4.20 -7.12
N LYS A 109 -9.00 -3.27 -8.07
CA LYS A 109 -8.24 -3.39 -9.32
C LYS A 109 -6.73 -3.34 -9.09
N LEU A 110 -6.25 -2.46 -8.18
CA LEU A 110 -4.86 -2.43 -7.76
C LEU A 110 -4.42 -3.78 -7.19
N ILE A 111 -5.16 -4.30 -6.20
CA ILE A 111 -4.84 -5.57 -5.54
C ILE A 111 -4.78 -6.72 -6.56
N SER A 112 -5.78 -6.82 -7.45
CA SER A 112 -5.80 -7.85 -8.49
C SER A 112 -4.58 -7.81 -9.41
N ASN A 113 -4.08 -6.62 -9.76
CA ASN A 113 -2.86 -6.50 -10.57
C ASN A 113 -1.60 -6.86 -9.77
N ILE A 114 -1.56 -6.48 -8.49
CA ILE A 114 -0.46 -6.83 -7.59
C ILE A 114 -0.35 -8.36 -7.43
N GLU A 115 -1.48 -9.03 -7.26
CA GLU A 115 -1.53 -10.50 -7.16
C GLU A 115 -0.90 -11.16 -8.38
N LYS A 116 -1.19 -10.66 -9.58
CA LYS A 116 -0.58 -11.17 -10.82
C LYS A 116 0.94 -11.04 -10.80
N ILE A 117 1.45 -9.88 -10.39
CA ILE A 117 2.89 -9.65 -10.28
C ILE A 117 3.51 -10.61 -9.26
N CYS A 118 2.86 -10.81 -8.12
CA CYS A 118 3.34 -11.73 -7.09
C CYS A 118 3.42 -13.16 -7.63
N ILE A 119 2.39 -13.63 -8.31
CA ILE A 119 2.35 -14.97 -8.92
C ILE A 119 3.47 -15.13 -9.95
N GLU A 120 3.70 -14.13 -10.81
CA GLU A 120 4.78 -14.11 -11.78
C GLU A 120 6.17 -14.19 -11.13
N ASN A 121 6.31 -13.76 -9.89
CA ASN A 121 7.53 -13.83 -9.09
C ASN A 121 7.57 -15.02 -8.12
N ASN A 122 6.63 -15.96 -8.25
CA ASN A 122 6.50 -17.13 -7.37
C ASN A 122 6.26 -16.77 -5.90
N ILE A 123 5.60 -15.63 -5.64
CA ILE A 123 5.21 -15.18 -4.30
C ILE A 123 3.71 -15.34 -4.14
N THR A 124 3.29 -16.05 -3.09
CA THR A 124 1.88 -16.30 -2.81
C THR A 124 1.38 -15.59 -1.56
N ASN A 125 2.27 -14.95 -0.81
CA ASN A 125 1.93 -14.25 0.42
C ASN A 125 2.12 -12.75 0.26
N ILE A 126 1.10 -11.98 0.60
CA ILE A 126 1.12 -10.51 0.52
C ILE A 126 0.80 -9.95 1.90
N LYS A 127 1.67 -9.08 2.41
CA LYS A 127 1.53 -8.39 3.69
C LYS A 127 1.30 -6.90 3.49
N ILE A 128 0.51 -6.31 4.36
CA ILE A 128 0.26 -4.87 4.41
C ILE A 128 -0.08 -4.46 5.84
N VAL A 129 0.29 -3.25 6.21
CA VAL A 129 -0.04 -2.68 7.50
C VAL A 129 -0.77 -1.35 7.33
N THR A 130 -1.61 -1.01 8.29
CA THR A 130 -2.34 0.26 8.30
C THR A 130 -2.60 0.74 9.71
N HIS A 131 -2.89 2.02 9.86
CA HIS A 131 -3.25 2.61 11.16
C HIS A 131 -4.62 2.09 11.63
N LYS A 132 -4.76 1.90 12.94
CA LYS A 132 -6.01 1.39 13.55
C LYS A 132 -7.24 2.28 13.29
N LYS A 133 -7.05 3.56 13.06
CA LYS A 133 -8.12 4.51 12.73
C LYS A 133 -8.43 4.58 11.23
N ASN A 134 -7.61 3.97 10.39
CA ASN A 134 -7.84 3.97 8.94
C ASN A 134 -8.88 2.90 8.55
N ILE A 135 -10.12 3.18 8.87
CA ILE A 135 -11.25 2.25 8.63
C ILE A 135 -11.46 1.95 7.14
N PRO A 136 -11.39 2.94 6.22
CA PRO A 136 -11.52 2.66 4.79
C PRO A 136 -10.51 1.63 4.28
N MET A 137 -9.25 1.73 4.71
CA MET A 137 -8.20 0.77 4.34
C MET A 137 -8.51 -0.62 4.91
N GLN A 138 -8.89 -0.72 6.18
CA GLN A 138 -9.25 -1.99 6.80
C GLN A 138 -10.41 -2.66 6.06
N ASN A 139 -11.43 -1.89 5.69
CA ASN A 139 -12.57 -2.41 4.94
C ASN A 139 -12.16 -2.89 3.55
N MET A 140 -11.30 -2.15 2.87
CA MET A 140 -10.76 -2.53 1.57
C MET A 140 -9.96 -3.84 1.66
N LEU A 141 -9.12 -3.99 2.68
CA LEU A 141 -8.35 -5.21 2.90
C LEU A 141 -9.24 -6.41 3.15
N LYS A 142 -10.23 -6.28 4.03
CA LYS A 142 -11.21 -7.35 4.30
C LYS A 142 -11.99 -7.74 3.05
N LYS A 143 -12.44 -6.76 2.28
CA LYS A 143 -13.16 -6.97 1.02
C LYS A 143 -12.32 -7.75 0.01
N ASN A 144 -11.01 -7.57 0.02
CA ASN A 144 -10.07 -8.25 -0.87
C ASN A 144 -9.44 -9.50 -0.24
N ASN A 145 -10.07 -10.06 0.79
CA ASN A 145 -9.70 -11.32 1.45
C ASN A 145 -8.36 -11.29 2.19
N PHE A 146 -7.88 -10.12 2.60
CA PHE A 146 -6.81 -10.02 3.58
C PHE A 146 -7.36 -10.36 4.97
N LYS A 147 -6.57 -11.08 5.75
CA LYS A 147 -6.91 -11.45 7.12
C LYS A 147 -6.09 -10.64 8.11
N TYR A 148 -6.74 -10.15 9.15
CA TYR A 148 -6.05 -9.52 10.27
C TYR A 148 -5.19 -10.56 10.99
N CYS A 149 -3.92 -10.23 11.22
CA CYS A 149 -2.95 -11.14 11.81
C CYS A 149 -2.45 -10.71 13.18
N GLY A 150 -2.46 -9.41 13.48
CA GLY A 150 -1.94 -8.89 14.74
C GLY A 150 -1.43 -7.46 14.59
N ILE A 151 -0.47 -7.11 15.44
CA ILE A 151 0.08 -5.76 15.52
C ILE A 151 1.58 -5.81 15.27
N ILE A 152 2.09 -4.86 14.48
CA ILE A 152 3.52 -4.58 14.37
C ILE A 152 3.80 -3.14 14.82
N TYR A 153 5.06 -2.88 15.17
CA TYR A 153 5.55 -1.55 15.50
C TYR A 153 6.57 -1.12 14.46
N LEU A 154 6.39 0.09 13.92
CA LEU A 154 7.34 0.71 13.00
C LEU A 154 8.62 1.08 13.76
N GLU A 155 9.67 1.47 13.03
CA GLU A 155 10.95 1.86 13.63
C GLU A 155 10.81 3.00 14.65
N ASP A 156 9.88 3.93 14.42
CA ASP A 156 9.58 5.04 15.34
C ASP A 156 8.69 4.64 16.53
N GLY A 157 8.34 3.36 16.67
CA GLY A 157 7.47 2.84 17.71
C GLY A 157 5.97 2.96 17.42
N SER A 158 5.58 3.50 16.28
CA SER A 158 4.17 3.61 15.89
C SER A 158 3.53 2.26 15.69
N GLU A 159 2.34 2.07 16.25
CA GLU A 159 1.54 0.85 16.13
C GLU A 159 0.85 0.77 14.78
N ARG A 160 0.85 -0.42 14.17
CA ARG A 160 0.10 -0.71 12.93
C ARG A 160 -0.62 -2.04 13.03
N LEU A 161 -1.82 -2.10 12.47
CA LEU A 161 -2.55 -3.35 12.27
C LEU A 161 -1.93 -4.08 11.07
N ALA A 162 -1.64 -5.36 11.24
CA ALA A 162 -1.01 -6.20 10.24
C ALA A 162 -2.01 -7.14 9.59
N PHE A 163 -1.97 -7.20 8.27
CA PHE A 163 -2.84 -8.04 7.45
C PHE A 163 -2.01 -8.86 6.48
N GLU A 164 -2.49 -10.05 6.17
CA GLU A 164 -1.88 -10.92 5.17
C GLU A 164 -2.93 -11.59 4.31
N LYS A 165 -2.59 -11.80 3.04
CA LYS A 165 -3.38 -12.59 2.09
C LYS A 165 -2.50 -13.68 1.49
N ILE A 166 -3.02 -14.88 1.42
CA ILE A 166 -2.43 -16.00 0.66
C ILE A 166 -3.24 -16.13 -0.62
N ILE A 167 -2.56 -16.09 -1.77
CA ILE A 167 -3.15 -16.19 -3.11
C ILE A 167 -2.87 -17.53 -3.77
#